data_2926a0dc05df7274b3c70040d3e813af
#
_entry.id   2926a0dc05df7274b3c70040d3e813af
#
_cell.length_a   1.000
_cell.length_b   1.000
_cell.length_c   1.000
_cell.angle_alpha   90.00
_cell.angle_beta   90.00
_cell.angle_gamma   90.00
#
_symmetry.space_group_name_H-M   'P 1'
#
loop_
_entity.id
_entity.type
_entity.pdbx_description
1 polymer ?
#
loop_
_entity_poly.entity_id
_entity_poly.type
_entity_poly.pdbx_seq_one_letter_code
_entity_poly.pdbx_strand_id
1 'polypeptide(L)'
;MDKKNQESVNCYQRCEKNYMEMLYMVKDEFSFFVHGRKYKFSKNSLGFLSNKSRFRILLVWIVTSPWFDKIILILIIGNSICLGAKDYLDPENLTDWNKNIDMLDPYFTVAFCVECVLKILAMGFFMGKGAYLKDAWNWLDFIVVVSSVLEVWFPSLNGLKIFKLFRPLRSLNNVKSMKVLVDTLFKSMMSLSGIMGLAIFFFTIFAILGISQWRGLSHFRCRVTEFPVDGDWITVEGDTQPC
;
A
#
# COMPACT_ATOMS: atom_id res chain seq x y z
N MET A 1 5.23 -26.18 55.12
CA MET A 1 4.33 -26.02 53.93
C MET A 1 5.16 -26.47 52.71
N ASP A 2 4.80 -27.60 52.10
CA ASP A 2 5.64 -28.36 51.21
C ASP A 2 5.84 -27.64 49.86
N LYS A 3 7.09 -27.57 49.38
CA LYS A 3 7.43 -27.00 48.06
C LYS A 3 6.57 -27.54 46.91
N LYS A 4 6.15 -28.79 46.98
CA LYS A 4 5.22 -29.46 46.08
C LYS A 4 3.83 -28.84 46.06
N ASN A 5 3.33 -28.35 47.19
CA ASN A 5 2.05 -27.71 47.31
C ASN A 5 2.03 -26.31 46.66
N GLN A 6 3.19 -25.62 46.74
CA GLN A 6 3.37 -24.29 46.15
C GLN A 6 3.48 -24.36 44.62
N GLU A 7 4.15 -25.39 44.09
CA GLU A 7 4.22 -25.61 42.62
C GLU A 7 2.86 -26.00 42.03
N SER A 8 2.10 -26.81 42.70
CA SER A 8 0.73 -27.20 42.24
C SER A 8 -0.23 -26.02 42.26
N VAL A 9 -0.16 -25.15 43.24
CA VAL A 9 -0.99 -23.92 43.31
C VAL A 9 -0.59 -22.94 42.21
N ASN A 10 0.74 -22.78 41.96
CA ASN A 10 1.22 -21.92 40.87
C ASN A 10 0.84 -22.47 39.48
N CYS A 11 0.84 -23.80 39.31
CA CYS A 11 0.41 -24.44 38.07
C CYS A 11 -1.09 -24.25 37.82
N TYR A 12 -1.89 -24.41 38.86
CA TYR A 12 -3.34 -24.20 38.80
C TYR A 12 -3.69 -22.74 38.45
N GLN A 13 -3.07 -21.76 39.11
CA GLN A 13 -3.28 -20.33 38.81
C GLN A 13 -2.83 -19.96 37.41
N ARG A 14 -1.76 -20.57 36.90
CA ARG A 14 -1.30 -20.35 35.52
C ARG A 14 -2.26 -20.97 34.50
N CYS A 15 -2.81 -22.16 34.79
CA CYS A 15 -3.84 -22.80 33.98
C CYS A 15 -5.14 -21.98 33.95
N GLU A 16 -5.58 -21.48 35.12
CA GLU A 16 -6.78 -20.64 35.23
C GLU A 16 -6.60 -19.32 34.49
N LYS A 17 -5.45 -18.66 34.60
CA LYS A 17 -5.13 -17.44 33.86
C LYS A 17 -5.12 -17.68 32.36
N ASN A 18 -4.50 -18.75 31.89
CA ASN A 18 -4.50 -19.13 30.48
C ASN A 18 -5.91 -19.49 29.99
N TYR A 19 -6.72 -20.16 30.82
CA TYR A 19 -8.11 -20.48 30.49
C TYR A 19 -8.99 -19.23 30.43
N MET A 20 -8.80 -18.28 31.33
CA MET A 20 -9.48 -16.97 31.31
C MET A 20 -9.04 -16.13 30.12
N GLU A 21 -7.75 -16.10 29.80
CA GLU A 21 -7.27 -15.45 28.59
C GLU A 21 -7.84 -16.11 27.31
N MET A 22 -7.92 -17.44 27.29
CA MET A 22 -8.53 -18.18 26.18
C MET A 22 -10.03 -17.90 26.08
N LEU A 23 -10.78 -17.84 27.20
CA LEU A 23 -12.18 -17.44 27.24
C LEU A 23 -12.39 -15.99 26.79
N TYR A 24 -11.51 -15.07 27.20
CA TYR A 24 -11.51 -13.68 26.70
C TYR A 24 -11.25 -13.64 25.20
N MET A 25 -10.28 -14.42 24.71
CA MET A 25 -9.97 -14.55 23.29
C MET A 25 -11.15 -15.11 22.48
N VAL A 26 -11.84 -16.14 23.03
CA VAL A 26 -13.03 -16.75 22.40
C VAL A 26 -14.25 -15.80 22.46
N LYS A 27 -14.37 -15.00 23.54
CA LYS A 27 -15.49 -14.06 23.72
C LYS A 27 -15.40 -12.85 22.79
N ASP A 28 -14.17 -12.46 22.38
CA ASP A 28 -13.94 -11.32 21.49
C ASP A 28 -13.82 -11.70 20.01
N GLU A 29 -13.68 -12.99 19.69
CA GLU A 29 -13.59 -13.49 18.30
C GLU A 29 -14.94 -14.01 17.83
N PHE A 30 -15.68 -13.18 17.11
CA PHE A 30 -16.86 -13.64 16.41
C PHE A 30 -16.46 -14.23 15.06
N SER A 31 -16.86 -15.47 14.82
CA SER A 31 -16.59 -16.18 13.57
C SER A 31 -17.84 -16.30 12.71
N PHE A 32 -17.72 -15.86 11.46
CA PHE A 32 -18.73 -16.12 10.43
C PHE A 32 -18.39 -17.41 9.70
N PHE A 33 -19.39 -18.25 9.48
CA PHE A 33 -19.25 -19.47 8.69
C PHE A 33 -19.88 -19.22 7.31
N VAL A 34 -19.03 -18.96 6.31
CA VAL A 34 -19.47 -18.60 4.96
C VAL A 34 -18.66 -19.41 3.94
N HIS A 35 -19.31 -19.93 2.91
CA HIS A 35 -18.69 -20.76 1.86
C HIS A 35 -17.84 -21.93 2.39
N GLY A 36 -18.24 -22.56 3.50
CA GLY A 36 -17.54 -23.68 4.12
C GLY A 36 -16.22 -23.31 4.82
N ARG A 37 -15.94 -22.01 4.99
CA ARG A 37 -14.75 -21.51 5.69
C ARG A 37 -15.14 -20.65 6.88
N LYS A 38 -14.32 -20.71 7.92
CA LYS A 38 -14.49 -19.92 9.14
C LYS A 38 -13.67 -18.64 9.02
N TYR A 39 -14.35 -17.49 9.02
CA TYR A 39 -13.73 -16.16 9.00
C TYR A 39 -13.85 -15.51 10.38
N LYS A 40 -12.78 -14.92 10.87
CA LYS A 40 -12.72 -14.20 12.13
C LYS A 40 -12.69 -12.70 11.85
N PHE A 41 -13.79 -12.01 12.16
CA PHE A 41 -13.91 -10.56 11.99
C PHE A 41 -14.22 -9.88 13.33
N SER A 42 -14.08 -8.56 13.36
CA SER A 42 -14.42 -7.74 14.51
C SER A 42 -15.88 -7.93 14.95
N LYS A 43 -16.13 -7.91 16.25
CA LYS A 43 -17.47 -8.07 16.84
C LYS A 43 -18.43 -6.99 16.36
N ASN A 44 -18.00 -5.72 16.35
CA ASN A 44 -18.79 -4.59 15.85
C ASN A 44 -18.06 -3.93 14.69
N SER A 45 -18.76 -3.66 13.58
CA SER A 45 -18.24 -2.83 12.50
C SER A 45 -18.72 -1.40 12.73
N LEU A 46 -17.79 -0.41 12.74
CA LEU A 46 -18.05 1.02 12.92
C LEU A 46 -18.90 1.40 14.17
N GLY A 47 -19.00 0.53 15.17
CA GLY A 47 -19.83 0.76 16.36
C GLY A 47 -21.35 0.58 16.15
N PHE A 48 -21.86 0.69 14.93
CA PHE A 48 -23.30 0.64 14.61
C PHE A 48 -23.77 -0.72 14.08
N LEU A 49 -22.95 -1.45 13.33
CA LEU A 49 -23.33 -2.74 12.75
C LEU A 49 -22.96 -3.88 13.69
N SER A 50 -23.97 -4.36 14.42
CA SER A 50 -23.87 -5.58 15.23
C SER A 50 -23.76 -6.84 14.36
N ASN A 51 -23.13 -7.88 14.89
CA ASN A 51 -22.96 -9.19 14.25
C ASN A 51 -24.27 -9.87 13.80
N LYS A 52 -25.39 -9.54 14.46
CA LYS A 52 -26.72 -10.11 14.18
C LYS A 52 -27.45 -9.41 13.03
N SER A 53 -26.91 -8.31 12.49
CA SER A 53 -27.53 -7.60 11.38
C SER A 53 -27.46 -8.44 10.10
N ARG A 54 -28.62 -8.73 9.50
CA ARG A 54 -28.74 -9.45 8.21
C ARG A 54 -27.93 -8.75 7.11
N PHE A 55 -27.87 -7.43 7.16
CA PHE A 55 -27.11 -6.62 6.22
C PHE A 55 -25.61 -6.93 6.29
N ARG A 56 -25.03 -7.02 7.49
CA ARG A 56 -23.61 -7.36 7.65
C ARG A 56 -23.29 -8.79 7.19
N ILE A 57 -24.17 -9.74 7.45
CA ILE A 57 -24.00 -11.12 6.98
C ILE A 57 -23.96 -11.16 5.45
N LEU A 58 -24.85 -10.41 4.80
CA LEU A 58 -24.88 -10.29 3.34
C LEU A 58 -23.59 -9.65 2.80
N LEU A 59 -23.10 -8.57 3.44
CA LEU A 59 -21.82 -7.94 3.06
C LEU A 59 -20.64 -8.90 3.19
N VAL A 60 -20.56 -9.63 4.31
CA VAL A 60 -19.52 -10.65 4.51
C VAL A 60 -19.62 -11.73 3.44
N TRP A 61 -20.82 -12.17 3.08
CA TRP A 61 -21.04 -13.18 2.04
C TRP A 61 -20.55 -12.68 0.67
N ILE A 62 -20.83 -11.41 0.31
CA ILE A 62 -20.36 -10.80 -0.94
C ILE A 62 -18.83 -10.70 -0.95
N VAL A 63 -18.25 -10.09 0.09
CA VAL A 63 -16.79 -9.80 0.17
C VAL A 63 -15.95 -11.07 0.26
N THR A 64 -16.49 -12.17 0.83
CA THR A 64 -15.78 -13.46 0.90
C THR A 64 -16.02 -14.36 -0.31
N SER A 65 -16.85 -13.91 -1.26
CA SER A 65 -17.11 -14.65 -2.49
C SER A 65 -15.86 -14.66 -3.40
N PRO A 66 -15.47 -15.82 -3.96
CA PRO A 66 -14.35 -15.89 -4.90
C PRO A 66 -14.58 -15.10 -6.19
N TRP A 67 -15.83 -14.82 -6.55
CA TRP A 67 -16.18 -13.99 -7.69
C TRP A 67 -15.88 -12.52 -7.45
N PHE A 68 -16.06 -12.04 -6.21
CA PHE A 68 -15.74 -10.67 -5.82
C PHE A 68 -14.27 -10.37 -6.05
N ASP A 69 -13.37 -11.22 -5.55
CA ASP A 69 -11.92 -11.07 -5.74
C ASP A 69 -11.51 -11.10 -7.22
N LYS A 70 -12.16 -11.95 -8.04
CA LYS A 70 -11.90 -12.01 -9.48
C LYS A 70 -12.34 -10.75 -10.22
N ILE A 71 -13.51 -10.20 -9.89
CA ILE A 71 -14.01 -8.95 -10.49
C ILE A 71 -13.05 -7.81 -10.16
N ILE A 72 -12.65 -7.68 -8.90
CA ILE A 72 -11.71 -6.67 -8.47
C ILE A 72 -10.36 -6.82 -9.19
N LEU A 73 -9.86 -8.05 -9.33
CA LEU A 73 -8.62 -8.32 -10.07
C LEU A 73 -8.72 -7.86 -11.54
N ILE A 74 -9.84 -8.15 -12.22
CA ILE A 74 -10.08 -7.71 -13.60
C ILE A 74 -10.09 -6.17 -13.68
N LEU A 75 -10.75 -5.49 -12.73
CA LEU A 75 -10.78 -4.03 -12.67
C LEU A 75 -9.37 -3.44 -12.47
N ILE A 76 -8.55 -4.04 -11.60
CA ILE A 76 -7.16 -3.59 -11.36
C ILE A 76 -6.32 -3.77 -12.63
N ILE A 77 -6.43 -4.92 -13.31
CA ILE A 77 -5.72 -5.17 -14.56
C ILE A 77 -6.17 -4.18 -15.63
N GLY A 78 -7.47 -3.97 -15.80
CA GLY A 78 -8.02 -2.99 -16.75
C GLY A 78 -7.49 -1.58 -16.51
N ASN A 79 -7.52 -1.12 -15.26
CA ASN A 79 -6.95 0.17 -14.87
C ASN A 79 -5.43 0.25 -15.14
N SER A 80 -4.70 -0.84 -14.90
CA SER A 80 -3.24 -0.90 -15.15
C SER A 80 -2.93 -0.82 -16.63
N ILE A 81 -3.73 -1.45 -17.48
CA ILE A 81 -3.62 -1.37 -18.95
C ILE A 81 -3.91 0.05 -19.40
N CYS A 82 -4.97 0.69 -18.91
CA CYS A 82 -5.29 2.08 -19.23
C CYS A 82 -4.16 3.03 -18.83
N LEU A 83 -3.58 2.84 -17.65
CA LEU A 83 -2.47 3.66 -17.17
C LEU A 83 -1.21 3.46 -18.04
N GLY A 84 -0.91 2.22 -18.44
CA GLY A 84 0.24 1.88 -19.31
C GLY A 84 0.05 2.30 -20.77
N ALA A 85 -1.20 2.44 -21.23
CA ALA A 85 -1.55 2.87 -22.59
C ALA A 85 -1.56 4.41 -22.75
N LYS A 86 -1.42 5.15 -21.65
CA LYS A 86 -1.36 6.62 -21.69
C LYS A 86 -0.07 7.08 -22.34
N ASP A 87 -0.19 8.04 -23.27
CA ASP A 87 0.99 8.67 -23.88
C ASP A 87 1.53 9.74 -22.93
N TYR A 88 2.74 9.49 -22.40
CA TYR A 88 3.44 10.38 -21.48
C TYR A 88 4.21 11.51 -22.18
N LEU A 89 4.30 11.48 -23.51
CA LEU A 89 4.88 12.56 -24.31
C LEU A 89 3.90 13.74 -24.50
N ASP A 90 2.61 13.53 -24.16
CA ASP A 90 1.57 14.56 -24.18
C ASP A 90 1.17 14.95 -22.74
N PRO A 91 1.93 15.82 -22.07
CA PRO A 91 1.68 16.22 -20.69
C PRO A 91 0.39 17.05 -20.52
N GLU A 92 -0.05 17.72 -21.58
CA GLU A 92 -1.25 18.58 -21.57
C GLU A 92 -2.54 17.81 -21.92
N ASN A 93 -2.43 16.50 -22.21
CA ASN A 93 -3.57 15.64 -22.60
C ASN A 93 -4.38 16.22 -23.78
N LEU A 94 -3.71 16.74 -24.79
CA LEU A 94 -4.35 17.32 -25.98
C LEU A 94 -4.89 16.22 -26.92
N THR A 95 -4.26 15.04 -26.88
CA THR A 95 -4.65 13.89 -27.69
C THR A 95 -5.98 13.32 -27.22
N ASP A 96 -6.91 13.04 -28.14
CA ASP A 96 -8.22 12.44 -27.82
C ASP A 96 -8.07 11.07 -27.15
N TRP A 97 -6.97 10.36 -27.41
CA TRP A 97 -6.63 9.10 -26.76
C TRP A 97 -6.45 9.29 -25.25
N ASN A 98 -5.61 10.23 -24.83
CA ASN A 98 -5.37 10.51 -23.42
C ASN A 98 -6.64 11.00 -22.72
N LYS A 99 -7.46 11.84 -23.37
CA LYS A 99 -8.74 12.30 -22.82
C LYS A 99 -9.70 11.15 -22.54
N ASN A 100 -9.80 10.18 -23.47
CA ASN A 100 -10.66 9.00 -23.27
C ASN A 100 -10.19 8.14 -22.10
N ILE A 101 -8.87 7.97 -21.92
CA ILE A 101 -8.30 7.24 -20.78
C ILE A 101 -8.59 7.99 -19.47
N ASP A 102 -8.40 9.30 -19.45
CA ASP A 102 -8.66 10.11 -18.25
C ASP A 102 -10.17 10.15 -17.88
N MET A 103 -11.07 10.00 -18.85
CA MET A 103 -12.49 9.81 -18.57
C MET A 103 -12.81 8.49 -17.85
N LEU A 104 -12.00 7.44 -18.05
CA LEU A 104 -12.21 6.15 -17.38
C LEU A 104 -11.70 6.13 -15.94
N ASP A 105 -10.69 6.94 -15.60
CA ASP A 105 -10.06 6.96 -14.28
C ASP A 105 -11.05 7.17 -13.10
N PRO A 106 -12.01 8.12 -13.16
CA PRO A 106 -12.99 8.29 -12.10
C PRO A 106 -13.90 7.07 -11.91
N TYR A 107 -14.24 6.33 -12.96
CA TYR A 107 -15.05 5.11 -12.81
C TYR A 107 -14.29 4.03 -12.07
N PHE A 108 -13.01 3.81 -12.36
CA PHE A 108 -12.16 2.91 -11.60
C PHE A 108 -12.03 3.37 -10.14
N THR A 109 -11.83 4.67 -9.91
CA THR A 109 -11.73 5.23 -8.56
C THR A 109 -13.00 4.97 -7.75
N VAL A 110 -14.18 5.20 -8.32
CA VAL A 110 -15.47 4.92 -7.67
C VAL A 110 -15.62 3.42 -7.37
N ALA A 111 -15.28 2.54 -8.32
CA ALA A 111 -15.35 1.10 -8.11
C ALA A 111 -14.47 0.65 -6.94
N PHE A 112 -13.25 1.17 -6.84
CA PHE A 112 -12.34 0.88 -5.72
C PHE A 112 -12.79 1.50 -4.39
N CYS A 113 -13.41 2.67 -4.42
CA CYS A 113 -14.04 3.24 -3.22
C CYS A 113 -15.18 2.35 -2.70
N VAL A 114 -16.03 1.87 -3.58
CA VAL A 114 -17.12 0.94 -3.22
C VAL A 114 -16.55 -0.35 -2.63
N GLU A 115 -15.54 -0.95 -3.26
CA GLU A 115 -14.84 -2.12 -2.72
C GLU A 115 -14.32 -1.88 -1.30
N CYS A 116 -13.60 -0.78 -1.09
CA CYS A 116 -13.02 -0.41 0.20
C CYS A 116 -14.11 -0.26 1.28
N VAL A 117 -15.19 0.45 0.95
CA VAL A 117 -16.33 0.64 1.86
C VAL A 117 -16.98 -0.70 2.20
N LEU A 118 -17.22 -1.58 1.22
CA LEU A 118 -17.79 -2.90 1.45
C LEU A 118 -16.91 -3.75 2.37
N LYS A 119 -15.58 -3.74 2.16
CA LYS A 119 -14.62 -4.44 3.03
C LYS A 119 -14.63 -3.87 4.45
N ILE A 120 -14.66 -2.55 4.62
CA ILE A 120 -14.72 -1.88 5.93
C ILE A 120 -16.01 -2.24 6.66
N LEU A 121 -17.15 -2.23 5.98
CA LEU A 121 -18.44 -2.58 6.57
C LEU A 121 -18.51 -4.07 6.96
N ALA A 122 -17.93 -4.95 6.17
CA ALA A 122 -17.91 -6.39 6.44
C ALA A 122 -16.96 -6.75 7.59
N MET A 123 -15.69 -6.33 7.51
CA MET A 123 -14.61 -6.71 8.45
C MET A 123 -14.60 -5.86 9.72
N GLY A 124 -15.03 -4.59 9.63
CA GLY A 124 -14.86 -3.56 10.63
C GLY A 124 -13.59 -2.75 10.41
N PHE A 125 -13.63 -1.44 10.72
CA PHE A 125 -12.55 -0.50 10.37
C PHE A 125 -11.28 -0.71 11.20
N PHE A 126 -11.34 -0.43 12.51
CA PHE A 126 -10.16 -0.41 13.37
C PHE A 126 -10.30 -1.29 14.63
N MET A 127 -11.52 -1.42 15.19
CA MET A 127 -11.76 -2.10 16.46
C MET A 127 -11.85 -3.62 16.29
N GLY A 128 -11.11 -4.36 17.12
CA GLY A 128 -11.17 -5.82 17.23
C GLY A 128 -10.07 -6.56 16.49
N LYS A 129 -9.94 -7.85 16.78
CA LYS A 129 -9.05 -8.77 16.08
C LYS A 129 -9.64 -9.07 14.70
N GLY A 130 -8.85 -8.97 13.63
CA GLY A 130 -9.32 -9.17 12.26
C GLY A 130 -10.01 -7.96 11.64
N ALA A 131 -9.80 -6.74 12.17
CA ALA A 131 -10.25 -5.49 11.57
C ALA A 131 -9.48 -5.19 10.26
N TYR A 132 -10.12 -4.47 9.35
CA TYR A 132 -9.61 -4.13 8.03
C TYR A 132 -8.21 -3.52 8.03
N LEU A 133 -7.96 -2.50 8.86
CA LEU A 133 -6.66 -1.81 8.95
C LEU A 133 -5.56 -2.59 9.69
N LYS A 134 -5.85 -3.77 10.23
CA LYS A 134 -4.82 -4.62 10.88
C LYS A 134 -4.06 -5.50 9.91
N ASP A 135 -4.57 -5.70 8.70
CA ASP A 135 -3.85 -6.36 7.62
C ASP A 135 -3.10 -5.30 6.81
N ALA A 136 -1.77 -5.43 6.70
CA ALA A 136 -0.91 -4.51 5.96
C ALA A 136 -1.33 -4.37 4.48
N TRP A 137 -1.86 -5.43 3.89
CA TRP A 137 -2.37 -5.43 2.52
C TRP A 137 -3.62 -4.57 2.35
N ASN A 138 -4.55 -4.65 3.30
CA ASN A 138 -5.74 -3.79 3.30
C ASN A 138 -5.37 -2.33 3.59
N TRP A 139 -4.30 -2.10 4.34
CA TRP A 139 -3.78 -0.75 4.59
C TRP A 139 -3.27 -0.09 3.31
N LEU A 140 -2.56 -0.85 2.46
CA LEU A 140 -2.14 -0.39 1.14
C LEU A 140 -3.34 -0.04 0.26
N ASP A 141 -4.37 -0.91 0.23
CA ASP A 141 -5.63 -0.66 -0.49
C ASP A 141 -6.28 0.64 -0.02
N PHE A 142 -6.33 0.85 1.29
CA PHE A 142 -6.90 2.04 1.90
C PHE A 142 -6.17 3.33 1.52
N ILE A 143 -4.82 3.34 1.62
CA ILE A 143 -4.02 4.53 1.25
C ILE A 143 -4.26 4.90 -0.20
N VAL A 144 -4.23 3.94 -1.12
CA VAL A 144 -4.41 4.19 -2.55
C VAL A 144 -5.80 4.76 -2.84
N VAL A 145 -6.85 4.28 -2.17
CA VAL A 145 -8.20 4.81 -2.33
C VAL A 145 -8.32 6.22 -1.76
N VAL A 146 -7.83 6.43 -0.54
CA VAL A 146 -7.87 7.75 0.11
C VAL A 146 -7.10 8.79 -0.69
N SER A 147 -5.89 8.47 -1.16
CA SER A 147 -5.10 9.39 -1.99
C SER A 147 -5.80 9.74 -3.30
N SER A 148 -6.51 8.78 -3.91
CA SER A 148 -7.29 9.02 -5.14
C SER A 148 -8.49 9.93 -4.89
N VAL A 149 -9.17 9.77 -3.76
CA VAL A 149 -10.28 10.64 -3.37
C VAL A 149 -9.77 12.06 -3.03
N LEU A 150 -8.66 12.15 -2.28
CA LEU A 150 -8.06 13.45 -1.95
C LEU A 150 -7.58 14.20 -3.19
N GLU A 151 -7.10 13.52 -4.22
CA GLU A 151 -6.71 14.16 -5.49
C GLU A 151 -7.90 14.84 -6.18
N VAL A 152 -9.10 14.22 -6.13
CA VAL A 152 -10.31 14.82 -6.68
C VAL A 152 -10.69 16.08 -5.91
N TRP A 153 -10.53 16.09 -4.59
CA TRP A 153 -10.89 17.23 -3.73
C TRP A 153 -9.82 18.33 -3.71
N PHE A 154 -8.55 17.95 -3.84
CA PHE A 154 -7.40 18.85 -3.75
C PHE A 154 -6.47 18.68 -4.96
N PRO A 155 -6.87 19.12 -6.16
CA PRO A 155 -6.09 18.93 -7.40
C PRO A 155 -4.73 19.66 -7.37
N SER A 156 -4.56 20.64 -6.47
CA SER A 156 -3.31 21.37 -6.29
C SER A 156 -2.17 20.53 -5.71
N LEU A 157 -2.48 19.39 -5.09
CA LEU A 157 -1.49 18.50 -4.45
C LEU A 157 -0.91 17.51 -5.47
N ASN A 158 -0.02 18.00 -6.34
CA ASN A 158 0.61 17.16 -7.39
C ASN A 158 1.33 15.92 -6.85
N GLY A 159 1.79 15.93 -5.59
CA GLY A 159 2.42 14.77 -4.95
C GLY A 159 1.49 13.57 -4.77
N LEU A 160 0.18 13.78 -4.70
CA LEU A 160 -0.78 12.68 -4.54
C LEU A 160 -0.92 11.83 -5.81
N LYS A 161 -0.60 12.38 -6.97
CA LYS A 161 -0.63 11.65 -8.26
C LYS A 161 0.29 10.42 -8.26
N ILE A 162 1.37 10.44 -7.49
CA ILE A 162 2.31 9.33 -7.41
C ILE A 162 1.64 8.06 -6.82
N PHE A 163 0.63 8.24 -5.96
CA PHE A 163 -0.09 7.10 -5.37
C PHE A 163 -0.92 6.32 -6.38
N LYS A 164 -1.28 6.93 -7.52
CA LYS A 164 -1.94 6.20 -8.63
C LYS A 164 -1.05 5.06 -9.16
N LEU A 165 0.27 5.24 -9.14
CA LEU A 165 1.23 4.22 -9.58
C LEU A 165 1.23 2.99 -8.65
N PHE A 166 0.73 3.11 -7.43
CA PHE A 166 0.60 1.97 -6.51
C PHE A 166 -0.69 1.17 -6.71
N ARG A 167 -1.63 1.64 -7.56
CA ARG A 167 -2.88 0.91 -7.86
C ARG A 167 -2.63 -0.52 -8.37
N PRO A 168 -1.68 -0.78 -9.31
CA PRO A 168 -1.38 -2.13 -9.75
C PRO A 168 -0.87 -3.05 -8.63
N LEU A 169 -0.18 -2.51 -7.61
CA LEU A 169 0.32 -3.30 -6.48
C LEU A 169 -0.80 -3.96 -5.66
N ARG A 170 -2.03 -3.42 -5.74
CA ARG A 170 -3.20 -4.04 -5.11
C ARG A 170 -3.49 -5.44 -5.65
N SER A 171 -3.12 -5.72 -6.91
CA SER A 171 -3.29 -7.06 -7.50
C SER A 171 -2.50 -8.13 -6.75
N LEU A 172 -1.37 -7.75 -6.12
CA LEU A 172 -0.53 -8.66 -5.32
C LEU A 172 -1.30 -9.24 -4.12
N ASN A 173 -2.23 -8.47 -3.53
CA ASN A 173 -3.07 -8.93 -2.43
C ASN A 173 -4.04 -10.06 -2.86
N ASN A 174 -4.54 -9.99 -4.11
CA ASN A 174 -5.51 -10.94 -4.63
C ASN A 174 -4.86 -12.24 -5.12
N VAL A 175 -3.55 -12.22 -5.41
CA VAL A 175 -2.78 -13.39 -5.86
C VAL A 175 -2.02 -13.99 -4.67
N LYS A 176 -2.53 -15.11 -4.12
CA LYS A 176 -1.96 -15.74 -2.91
C LYS A 176 -0.47 -16.03 -3.00
N SER A 177 0.01 -16.52 -4.15
CA SER A 177 1.43 -16.82 -4.35
C SER A 177 2.30 -15.58 -4.24
N MET A 178 1.86 -14.45 -4.84
CA MET A 178 2.55 -13.17 -4.78
C MET A 178 2.56 -12.58 -3.36
N LYS A 179 1.43 -12.68 -2.66
CA LYS A 179 1.34 -12.27 -1.25
C LYS A 179 2.38 -12.96 -0.39
N VAL A 180 2.51 -14.29 -0.50
CA VAL A 180 3.50 -15.06 0.27
C VAL A 180 4.93 -14.66 -0.09
N LEU A 181 5.23 -14.47 -1.38
CA LEU A 181 6.57 -14.04 -1.82
C LEU A 181 6.95 -12.69 -1.24
N VAL A 182 6.05 -11.71 -1.32
CA VAL A 182 6.29 -10.36 -0.82
C VAL A 182 6.41 -10.35 0.70
N ASP A 183 5.55 -11.07 1.43
CA ASP A 183 5.63 -11.21 2.89
C ASP A 183 6.96 -11.84 3.33
N THR A 184 7.44 -12.85 2.58
CA THR A 184 8.72 -13.50 2.85
C THR A 184 9.89 -12.55 2.57
N LEU A 185 9.81 -11.78 1.47
CA LEU A 185 10.81 -10.77 1.12
C LEU A 185 10.95 -9.73 2.24
N PHE A 186 9.83 -9.13 2.70
CA PHE A 186 9.85 -8.15 3.78
C PHE A 186 10.40 -8.73 5.09
N LYS A 187 10.03 -9.96 5.45
CA LYS A 187 10.60 -10.63 6.64
C LYS A 187 12.10 -10.83 6.52
N SER A 188 12.60 -11.21 5.34
CA SER A 188 14.03 -11.36 5.08
C SER A 188 14.76 -10.03 5.15
N MET A 189 14.19 -8.95 4.61
CA MET A 189 14.76 -7.61 4.70
C MET A 189 14.88 -7.13 6.15
N MET A 190 13.88 -7.37 6.98
CA MET A 190 13.93 -7.05 8.41
C MET A 190 15.06 -7.79 9.13
N SER A 191 15.32 -9.04 8.76
CA SER A 191 16.45 -9.82 9.30
C SER A 191 17.81 -9.26 8.89
N LEU A 192 17.88 -8.64 7.70
CA LEU A 192 19.12 -8.05 7.15
C LEU A 192 19.29 -6.56 7.50
N SER A 193 18.46 -5.99 8.36
CA SER A 193 18.44 -4.55 8.64
C SER A 193 19.79 -3.99 9.09
N GLY A 194 20.56 -4.74 9.85
CA GLY A 194 21.92 -4.36 10.27
C GLY A 194 22.89 -4.20 9.10
N ILE A 195 22.86 -5.15 8.16
CA ILE A 195 23.71 -5.11 6.95
C ILE A 195 23.25 -3.97 6.03
N MET A 196 21.93 -3.74 5.91
CA MET A 196 21.36 -2.63 5.14
C MET A 196 21.80 -1.27 5.71
N GLY A 197 21.80 -1.12 7.04
CA GLY A 197 22.29 0.09 7.71
C GLY A 197 23.76 0.37 7.39
N LEU A 198 24.61 -0.65 7.45
CA LEU A 198 26.02 -0.53 7.08
C LEU A 198 26.20 -0.18 5.60
N ALA A 199 25.44 -0.81 4.70
CA ALA A 199 25.48 -0.51 3.26
C ALA A 199 25.07 0.93 2.98
N ILE A 200 23.98 1.43 3.57
CA ILE A 200 23.53 2.82 3.45
C ILE A 200 24.63 3.80 3.92
N PHE A 201 25.29 3.49 5.04
CA PHE A 201 26.39 4.30 5.54
C PHE A 201 27.53 4.41 4.52
N PHE A 202 27.99 3.28 3.95
CA PHE A 202 29.02 3.31 2.91
C PHE A 202 28.55 4.04 1.65
N PHE A 203 27.33 3.79 1.16
CA PHE A 203 26.79 4.51 0.00
C PHE A 203 26.74 6.02 0.24
N THR A 204 26.39 6.45 1.46
CA THR A 204 26.36 7.88 1.79
C THR A 204 27.77 8.48 1.73
N ILE A 205 28.79 7.81 2.27
CA ILE A 205 30.18 8.27 2.18
C ILE A 205 30.63 8.37 0.73
N PHE A 206 30.42 7.31 -0.07
CA PHE A 206 30.80 7.30 -1.48
C PHE A 206 30.03 8.34 -2.30
N ALA A 207 28.75 8.59 -1.98
CA ALA A 207 27.96 9.64 -2.64
C ALA A 207 28.55 11.04 -2.36
N ILE A 208 28.92 11.32 -1.10
CA ILE A 208 29.55 12.59 -0.73
C ILE A 208 30.90 12.76 -1.45
N LEU A 209 31.73 11.70 -1.46
CA LEU A 209 32.98 11.69 -2.20
C LEU A 209 32.77 11.92 -3.70
N GLY A 210 31.78 11.23 -4.28
CA GLY A 210 31.42 11.38 -5.69
C GLY A 210 30.98 12.80 -6.03
N ILE A 211 30.11 13.39 -5.23
CA ILE A 211 29.69 14.79 -5.42
C ILE A 211 30.88 15.72 -5.29
N SER A 212 31.78 15.49 -4.33
CA SER A 212 32.97 16.32 -4.14
C SER A 212 33.93 16.24 -5.31
N GLN A 213 34.13 15.05 -5.88
CA GLN A 213 35.08 14.83 -7.00
C GLN A 213 34.53 15.28 -8.35
N TRP A 214 33.22 15.05 -8.60
CA TRP A 214 32.62 15.28 -9.91
C TRP A 214 31.71 16.52 -9.97
N ARG A 215 31.69 17.31 -8.91
CA ARG A 215 30.94 18.57 -8.88
C ARG A 215 31.39 19.49 -9.99
N GLY A 216 30.49 19.81 -10.91
CA GLY A 216 30.77 20.71 -12.04
C GLY A 216 31.23 20.04 -13.34
N LEU A 217 31.63 18.73 -13.33
CA LEU A 217 32.02 18.03 -14.55
C LEU A 217 30.85 17.78 -15.51
N SER A 218 29.63 17.70 -14.97
CA SER A 218 28.40 17.46 -15.75
C SER A 218 27.70 18.74 -16.21
N HIS A 219 28.27 19.89 -15.96
CA HIS A 219 27.73 21.15 -16.46
C HIS A 219 28.14 21.33 -17.92
N PHE A 220 27.33 20.86 -18.84
CA PHE A 220 27.44 21.22 -20.25
C PHE A 220 27.04 22.69 -20.41
N ARG A 221 27.93 23.50 -20.92
CA ARG A 221 27.63 24.87 -21.31
C ARG A 221 27.74 25.01 -22.81
N CYS A 222 26.76 25.66 -23.42
CA CYS A 222 26.83 25.97 -24.84
C CYS A 222 28.00 26.93 -25.08
N ARG A 223 28.87 26.61 -26.02
CA ARG A 223 30.01 27.41 -26.44
C ARG A 223 29.57 28.27 -27.62
N VAL A 224 29.92 29.55 -27.56
CA VAL A 224 29.67 30.51 -28.65
C VAL A 224 30.77 30.40 -29.74
N THR A 225 31.98 29.99 -29.36
CA THR A 225 33.13 29.91 -30.25
C THR A 225 33.64 28.50 -30.37
N GLU A 226 34.09 28.13 -31.56
CA GLU A 226 34.68 26.83 -31.93
C GLU A 226 36.03 26.59 -31.23
N PHE A 227 36.78 27.70 -30.94
CA PHE A 227 38.06 27.69 -30.28
C PHE A 227 38.06 28.66 -29.06
N PRO A 228 38.89 28.42 -28.02
CA PRO A 228 39.03 29.34 -26.92
C PRO A 228 39.60 30.69 -27.38
N VAL A 229 39.04 31.81 -26.87
CA VAL A 229 39.54 33.15 -27.10
C VAL A 229 40.27 33.56 -25.84
N ASP A 230 41.52 34.01 -25.95
CA ASP A 230 42.40 34.36 -24.85
C ASP A 230 42.55 33.28 -23.74
N GLY A 231 42.46 32.01 -24.12
CA GLY A 231 42.60 30.88 -23.21
C GLY A 231 41.31 30.45 -22.47
N ASP A 232 40.24 31.25 -22.59
CA ASP A 232 38.95 30.95 -21.97
C ASP A 232 37.85 30.66 -23.01
N TRP A 233 36.90 29.79 -22.64
CA TRP A 233 35.74 29.50 -23.45
C TRP A 233 34.61 30.49 -23.22
N ILE A 234 34.20 31.21 -24.26
CA ILE A 234 33.04 32.09 -24.19
C ILE A 234 31.77 31.22 -24.15
N THR A 235 31.03 31.29 -23.04
CA THR A 235 29.77 30.59 -22.83
C THR A 235 28.60 31.56 -22.94
N VAL A 236 27.41 31.06 -23.37
CA VAL A 236 26.19 31.87 -23.39
C VAL A 236 25.71 32.04 -21.96
N GLU A 237 25.71 33.30 -21.47
CA GLU A 237 25.15 33.62 -20.16
C GLU A 237 23.61 33.51 -20.23
N GLY A 238 23.03 32.72 -19.32
CA GLY A 238 21.58 32.65 -19.11
C GLY A 238 20.83 31.52 -19.83
N ASP A 239 21.53 30.68 -20.62
CA ASP A 239 20.88 29.55 -21.28
C ASP A 239 20.96 28.31 -20.37
N THR A 240 19.80 27.92 -19.82
CA THR A 240 19.61 26.69 -19.01
C THR A 240 19.25 25.48 -19.86
N GLN A 241 19.18 25.62 -21.19
CA GLN A 241 18.85 24.52 -22.09
C GLN A 241 20.10 23.68 -22.38
N PRO A 242 19.97 22.33 -22.37
CA PRO A 242 21.03 21.46 -22.84
C PRO A 242 21.26 21.68 -24.36
N CYS A 243 22.48 21.82 -24.74
CA CYS A 243 22.88 21.87 -26.17
C CYS A 243 22.57 20.56 -26.87
#